data_7804f74b74fccfb474ab2843c447c6b2
#
_entry.id   7804f74b74fccfb474ab2843c447c6b2
#
_cell.length_a   1.000
_cell.length_b   1.000
_cell.length_c   1.000
_cell.angle_alpha   90.00
_cell.angle_beta   90.00
_cell.angle_gamma   90.00
#
_symmetry.space_group_name_H-M   'P 1'
#
loop_
_entity.id
_entity.type
_entity.pdbx_description
1 polymer ?
#
loop_
_entity_poly.entity_id
_entity_poly.type
_entity_poly.pdbx_seq_one_letter_code
_entity_poly.pdbx_strand_id
1 'polypeptide(L)'
;TAMTCDAYQEEYGEHPASWNKDITASQFDWSTTDSVYVAEYYRVEKVKEKVITYRLIDGSEERYSKEKLDSDPSILEELEATGAQEVRSRTIERKRIRKILMSGGRVLEDYGFIAGRHIPIVPVYGKRWYIDNMERCMGHVRLCKDAQRLKNMQLSKLGELSAMSSVEKPIL
;
A
#
# COMPACT_ATOMS: atom_id res chain seq x y z
N THR A 1 -7.34 1.41 -6.54
CA THR A 1 -7.89 0.88 -7.80
C THR A 1 -9.00 1.79 -8.27
N ALA A 2 -9.10 2.03 -9.59
CA ALA A 2 -10.23 2.72 -10.19
C ALA A 2 -11.19 1.68 -10.75
N MET A 3 -12.48 1.89 -10.55
CA MET A 3 -13.56 1.06 -11.09
C MET A 3 -14.64 1.96 -11.68
N THR A 4 -15.49 1.45 -12.58
CA THR A 4 -16.58 2.22 -13.16
C THR A 4 -17.66 2.48 -12.10
N CYS A 5 -18.42 3.58 -12.26
CA CYS A 5 -19.50 3.90 -11.32
C CYS A 5 -20.56 2.80 -11.24
N ASP A 6 -20.86 2.16 -12.38
CA ASP A 6 -21.84 1.05 -12.44
C ASP A 6 -21.34 -0.18 -11.68
N ALA A 7 -20.06 -0.58 -11.87
CA ALA A 7 -19.45 -1.69 -11.14
C ALA A 7 -19.37 -1.41 -9.64
N TYR A 8 -19.09 -0.17 -9.25
CA TYR A 8 -19.09 0.24 -7.84
C TYR A 8 -20.49 0.14 -7.22
N GLN A 9 -21.52 0.55 -7.95
CA GLN A 9 -22.90 0.45 -7.48
C GLN A 9 -23.35 -1.01 -7.36
N GLU A 10 -22.96 -1.87 -8.29
CA GLU A 10 -23.28 -3.30 -8.25
C GLU A 10 -22.63 -3.99 -7.06
N GLU A 11 -21.35 -3.65 -6.76
CA GLU A 11 -20.58 -4.30 -5.70
C GLU A 11 -20.89 -3.75 -4.30
N TYR A 12 -21.08 -2.42 -4.15
CA TYR A 12 -21.25 -1.76 -2.86
C TYR A 12 -22.64 -1.17 -2.61
N GLY A 13 -23.55 -1.25 -3.59
CA GLY A 13 -24.96 -0.89 -3.44
C GLY A 13 -25.26 0.60 -3.46
N GLU A 14 -24.26 1.48 -3.64
CA GLU A 14 -24.43 2.94 -3.64
C GLU A 14 -23.81 3.57 -4.88
N HIS A 15 -24.51 4.56 -5.46
CA HIS A 15 -23.96 5.34 -6.56
C HIS A 15 -23.15 6.54 -6.03
N PRO A 16 -21.97 6.86 -6.55
CA PRO A 16 -21.12 7.97 -6.08
C PRO A 16 -21.80 9.34 -6.08
N ALA A 17 -22.77 9.54 -6.94
CA ALA A 17 -23.56 10.77 -6.98
C ALA A 17 -24.37 11.03 -5.70
N SER A 18 -24.61 10.00 -4.87
CA SER A 18 -25.31 10.13 -3.58
C SER A 18 -24.40 10.59 -2.44
N TRP A 19 -23.08 10.70 -2.68
CA TRP A 19 -22.14 11.10 -1.63
C TRP A 19 -22.34 12.55 -1.22
N ASN A 20 -22.12 12.82 0.07
CA ASN A 20 -22.22 14.17 0.62
C ASN A 20 -21.17 15.08 -0.02
N LYS A 21 -21.57 16.30 -0.42
CA LYS A 21 -20.69 17.30 -1.05
C LYS A 21 -19.49 17.69 -0.19
N ASP A 22 -19.53 17.49 1.12
CA ASP A 22 -18.42 17.75 2.04
C ASP A 22 -17.24 16.77 1.81
N ILE A 23 -17.51 15.58 1.24
CA ILE A 23 -16.49 14.59 0.89
C ILE A 23 -15.73 15.03 -0.37
N THR A 24 -16.38 15.74 -1.28
CA THR A 24 -15.75 16.27 -2.49
C THR A 24 -14.84 17.47 -2.24
N ALA A 25 -14.93 18.09 -1.06
CA ALA A 25 -14.01 19.16 -0.63
C ALA A 25 -12.64 18.64 -0.15
N SER A 26 -12.44 17.31 -0.13
CA SER A 26 -11.13 16.70 0.17
C SER A 26 -10.11 17.01 -0.92
N GLN A 27 -8.81 17.02 -0.57
CA GLN A 27 -7.71 17.24 -1.51
C GLN A 27 -7.58 16.17 -2.62
N PHE A 28 -8.40 15.13 -2.57
CA PHE A 28 -8.39 14.03 -3.52
C PHE A 28 -9.80 13.80 -4.07
N ASP A 29 -9.91 13.83 -5.40
CA ASP A 29 -11.17 13.55 -6.09
C ASP A 29 -11.41 12.02 -6.12
N TRP A 30 -12.27 11.54 -5.21
CA TRP A 30 -12.61 10.12 -5.09
C TRP A 30 -13.48 9.59 -6.24
N SER A 31 -14.17 10.48 -6.93
CA SER A 31 -14.99 10.11 -8.09
C SER A 31 -14.81 11.10 -9.23
N THR A 32 -14.77 10.57 -10.43
CA THR A 32 -14.91 11.33 -11.67
C THR A 32 -16.27 11.02 -12.27
N THR A 33 -16.58 11.59 -13.45
CA THR A 33 -17.85 11.34 -14.14
C THR A 33 -18.12 9.85 -14.38
N ASP A 34 -17.08 9.07 -14.68
CA ASP A 34 -17.20 7.69 -15.14
C ASP A 34 -16.55 6.67 -14.20
N SER A 35 -15.75 7.11 -13.23
CA SER A 35 -14.96 6.21 -12.39
C SER A 35 -14.91 6.63 -10.94
N VAL A 36 -14.78 5.63 -10.06
CA VAL A 36 -14.64 5.76 -8.61
C VAL A 36 -13.32 5.15 -8.18
N TYR A 37 -12.65 5.80 -7.25
CA TYR A 37 -11.43 5.28 -6.65
C TYR A 37 -11.73 4.55 -5.36
N VAL A 38 -11.27 3.31 -5.29
CA VAL A 38 -11.28 2.49 -4.07
C VAL A 38 -9.84 2.31 -3.62
N ALA A 39 -9.59 2.62 -2.35
CA ALA A 39 -8.27 2.60 -1.75
C ALA A 39 -8.17 1.56 -0.64
N GLU A 40 -7.10 0.77 -0.66
CA GLU A 40 -6.69 -0.02 0.50
C GLU A 40 -5.92 0.88 1.46
N TYR A 41 -6.46 1.04 2.66
CA TYR A 41 -5.85 1.83 3.72
C TYR A 41 -5.24 0.91 4.78
N TYR A 42 -3.97 1.13 5.05
CA TYR A 42 -3.23 0.37 6.06
C TYR A 42 -2.88 1.28 7.23
N ARG A 43 -3.32 0.89 8.42
CA ARG A 43 -3.05 1.61 9.66
C ARG A 43 -2.23 0.76 10.61
N VAL A 44 -1.15 1.35 11.13
CA VAL A 44 -0.35 0.71 12.17
C VAL A 44 -0.93 1.06 13.52
N GLU A 45 -1.41 0.07 14.24
CA GLU A 45 -1.99 0.22 15.59
C GLU A 45 -1.10 -0.48 16.63
N LYS A 46 -1.01 0.11 17.81
CA LYS A 46 -0.36 -0.51 18.96
C LYS A 46 -1.41 -1.23 19.77
N VAL A 47 -1.34 -2.54 19.80
CA VAL A 47 -2.26 -3.40 20.55
C VAL A 47 -1.53 -3.92 21.78
N LYS A 48 -2.19 -3.83 22.92
CA LYS A 48 -1.69 -4.41 24.18
C LYS A 48 -2.01 -5.89 24.20
N GLU A 49 -0.99 -6.71 24.31
CA GLU A 49 -1.10 -8.17 24.33
C GLU A 49 -0.51 -8.70 25.64
N LYS A 50 -1.26 -9.56 26.31
CA LYS A 50 -0.78 -10.24 27.50
C LYS A 50 0.00 -11.49 27.08
N VAL A 51 1.27 -11.55 27.44
CA VAL A 51 2.15 -12.70 27.18
C VAL A 51 2.45 -13.39 28.51
N ILE A 52 2.25 -14.69 28.52
CA ILE A 52 2.46 -15.58 29.66
C ILE A 52 3.67 -16.46 29.33
N THR A 53 4.59 -16.57 30.27
CA THR A 53 5.77 -17.44 30.14
C THR A 53 5.54 -18.67 31.02
N TYR A 54 5.62 -19.83 30.42
CA TYR A 54 5.57 -21.11 31.08
C TYR A 54 6.97 -21.72 31.14
N ARG A 55 7.29 -22.34 32.26
CA ARG A 55 8.51 -23.14 32.41
C ARG A 55 8.13 -24.60 32.32
N LEU A 56 8.75 -25.31 31.39
CA LEU A 56 8.58 -26.77 31.23
C LEU A 56 9.45 -27.53 32.23
N ILE A 57 9.22 -28.83 32.38
CA ILE A 57 9.97 -29.72 33.31
C ILE A 57 11.45 -29.79 32.94
N ASP A 58 11.81 -29.67 31.68
CA ASP A 58 13.20 -29.63 31.20
C ASP A 58 13.95 -28.32 31.53
N GLY A 59 13.24 -27.34 32.15
CA GLY A 59 13.78 -26.05 32.52
C GLY A 59 13.71 -25.01 31.39
N SER A 60 13.23 -25.38 30.23
CA SER A 60 13.03 -24.43 29.13
C SER A 60 11.85 -23.47 29.40
N GLU A 61 11.96 -22.25 28.87
CA GLU A 61 10.89 -21.24 28.99
C GLU A 61 10.22 -20.98 27.64
N GLU A 62 8.93 -21.22 27.57
CA GLU A 62 8.12 -20.90 26.40
C GLU A 62 7.17 -19.74 26.66
N ARG A 63 6.91 -18.95 25.63
CA ARG A 63 6.10 -17.75 25.72
C ARG A 63 4.90 -17.87 24.81
N TYR A 64 3.73 -17.74 25.41
CA TYR A 64 2.47 -17.76 24.70
C TYR A 64 1.73 -16.46 24.88
N SER A 65 1.08 -16.01 23.84
CA SER A 65 0.13 -14.90 23.93
C SER A 65 -1.18 -15.43 24.50
N LYS A 66 -1.84 -14.64 25.33
CA LYS A 66 -3.14 -15.01 25.88
C LYS A 66 -4.17 -15.26 24.77
N GLU A 67 -4.13 -14.44 23.71
CA GLU A 67 -5.01 -14.60 22.55
C GLU A 67 -4.84 -15.96 21.85
N LYS A 68 -3.59 -16.45 21.78
CA LYS A 68 -3.30 -17.78 21.20
C LYS A 68 -3.78 -18.92 22.12
N LEU A 69 -3.63 -18.78 23.42
CA LEU A 69 -4.13 -19.76 24.40
C LEU A 69 -5.65 -19.82 24.42
N ASP A 70 -6.32 -18.68 24.27
CA ASP A 70 -7.78 -18.61 24.22
C ASP A 70 -8.33 -19.17 22.88
N SER A 71 -7.56 -19.09 21.79
CA SER A 71 -7.94 -19.60 20.45
C SER A 71 -7.74 -21.11 20.33
N ASP A 72 -6.69 -21.64 20.96
CA ASP A 72 -6.30 -23.05 20.88
C ASP A 72 -6.21 -23.67 22.29
N PRO A 73 -7.34 -24.17 22.86
CA PRO A 73 -7.35 -24.79 24.19
C PRO A 73 -6.44 -26.00 24.31
N SER A 74 -6.15 -26.70 23.21
CA SER A 74 -5.25 -27.85 23.18
C SER A 74 -3.84 -27.55 23.68
N ILE A 75 -3.35 -26.31 23.46
CA ILE A 75 -2.05 -25.86 23.94
C ILE A 75 -2.04 -25.81 25.48
N LEU A 76 -3.13 -25.38 26.09
CA LEU A 76 -3.27 -25.36 27.54
C LEU A 76 -3.27 -26.77 28.12
N GLU A 77 -4.00 -27.69 27.51
CA GLU A 77 -4.03 -29.09 27.89
C GLU A 77 -2.65 -29.75 27.78
N GLU A 78 -1.91 -29.47 26.71
CA GLU A 78 -0.54 -29.97 26.53
C GLU A 78 0.42 -29.40 27.60
N LEU A 79 0.31 -28.13 27.93
CA LEU A 79 1.11 -27.48 28.97
C LEU A 79 0.81 -28.06 30.35
N GLU A 80 -0.46 -28.31 30.67
CA GLU A 80 -0.88 -28.96 31.92
C GLU A 80 -0.43 -30.43 31.99
N ALA A 81 -0.56 -31.17 30.91
CA ALA A 81 -0.09 -32.56 30.82
C ALA A 81 1.43 -32.68 30.97
N THR A 82 2.17 -31.68 30.46
CA THR A 82 3.63 -31.62 30.58
C THR A 82 4.08 -31.05 31.93
N GLY A 83 3.14 -30.65 32.82
CA GLY A 83 3.46 -30.08 34.13
C GLY A 83 4.14 -28.70 34.07
N ALA A 84 3.89 -27.94 33.02
CA ALA A 84 4.40 -26.61 32.86
C ALA A 84 3.82 -25.64 33.91
N GLN A 85 4.66 -24.79 34.48
CA GLN A 85 4.25 -23.80 35.47
C GLN A 85 4.31 -22.39 34.92
N GLU A 86 3.28 -21.57 35.18
CA GLU A 86 3.33 -20.15 34.88
C GLU A 86 4.37 -19.44 35.77
N VAL A 87 5.39 -18.89 35.14
CA VAL A 87 6.47 -18.18 35.85
C VAL A 87 6.24 -16.69 35.85
N ARG A 88 5.76 -16.14 34.73
CA ARG A 88 5.64 -14.70 34.55
C ARG A 88 4.54 -14.36 33.56
N SER A 89 3.79 -13.33 33.90
CA SER A 89 2.84 -12.69 32.99
C SER A 89 3.19 -11.21 32.82
N ARG A 90 3.20 -10.73 31.58
CA ARG A 90 3.43 -9.31 31.29
C ARG A 90 2.59 -8.83 30.11
N THR A 91 2.21 -7.58 30.13
CA THR A 91 1.58 -6.92 29.00
C THR A 91 2.64 -6.26 28.14
N ILE A 92 2.65 -6.56 26.86
CA ILE A 92 3.53 -5.96 25.86
C ILE A 92 2.70 -5.19 24.83
N GLU A 93 3.27 -4.13 24.28
CA GLU A 93 2.67 -3.44 23.14
C GLU A 93 3.26 -4.02 21.86
N ARG A 94 2.39 -4.53 20.99
CA ARG A 94 2.76 -4.98 19.64
C ARG A 94 2.15 -4.08 18.59
N LYS A 95 2.94 -3.80 17.57
CA LYS A 95 2.44 -3.15 16.35
C LYS A 95 1.71 -4.19 15.53
N ARG A 96 0.43 -3.96 15.26
CA ARG A 96 -0.39 -4.71 14.31
C ARG A 96 -0.85 -3.80 13.20
N ILE A 97 -1.09 -4.35 12.03
CA ILE A 97 -1.51 -3.60 10.85
C ILE A 97 -2.94 -3.95 10.58
N ARG A 98 -3.80 -2.93 10.57
CA ARG A 98 -5.20 -3.05 10.19
C ARG A 98 -5.35 -2.69 8.73
N LYS A 99 -6.01 -3.55 7.96
CA LYS A 99 -6.35 -3.31 6.56
C LYS A 99 -7.80 -2.90 6.46
N ILE A 100 -8.06 -1.79 5.80
CA ILE A 100 -9.39 -1.23 5.59
C ILE A 100 -9.53 -0.87 4.12
N LEU A 101 -10.64 -1.22 3.52
CA LEU A 101 -11.03 -0.78 2.19
C LEU A 101 -11.93 0.43 2.32
N MET A 102 -11.60 1.51 1.61
CA MET A 102 -12.35 2.76 1.71
C MET A 102 -12.51 3.45 0.36
N SER A 103 -13.57 4.23 0.24
CA SER A 103 -13.85 5.11 -0.90
C SER A 103 -14.61 6.34 -0.44
N GLY A 104 -14.28 7.51 -0.99
CA GLY A 104 -14.97 8.75 -0.68
C GLY A 104 -15.09 9.11 0.80
N GLY A 105 -14.13 8.72 1.63
CA GLY A 105 -14.19 8.92 3.09
C GLY A 105 -15.05 7.91 3.84
N ARG A 106 -15.66 6.95 3.14
CA ARG A 106 -16.44 5.86 3.71
C ARG A 106 -15.61 4.58 3.77
N VAL A 107 -15.76 3.86 4.88
CA VAL A 107 -15.23 2.50 5.01
C VAL A 107 -16.19 1.54 4.31
N LEU A 108 -15.69 0.81 3.33
CA LEU A 108 -16.44 -0.22 2.60
C LEU A 108 -16.34 -1.55 3.34
N GLU A 109 -15.12 -1.97 3.64
CA GLU A 109 -14.83 -3.21 4.35
C GLU A 109 -13.71 -3.02 5.36
N ASP A 110 -13.80 -3.70 6.48
CA ASP A 110 -12.76 -3.76 7.49
C ASP A 110 -12.27 -5.21 7.60
N TYR A 111 -11.11 -5.48 7.03
CA TYR A 111 -10.48 -6.81 7.09
C TYR A 111 -9.82 -7.11 8.44
N GLY A 112 -9.84 -6.15 9.37
CA GLY A 112 -9.20 -6.30 10.67
C GLY A 112 -7.68 -6.32 10.59
N PHE A 113 -7.07 -7.06 11.51
CA PHE A 113 -5.61 -7.14 11.59
C PHE A 113 -5.06 -8.20 10.63
N ILE A 114 -4.11 -7.80 9.80
CA ILE A 114 -3.37 -8.70 8.92
C ILE A 114 -2.12 -9.25 9.60
N ALA A 115 -1.63 -10.37 9.08
CA ALA A 115 -0.37 -10.96 9.53
C ALA A 115 0.82 -10.03 9.23
N GLY A 116 1.78 -9.98 10.14
CA GLY A 116 3.01 -9.20 9.97
C GLY A 116 3.08 -7.93 10.79
N ARG A 117 4.24 -7.28 10.75
CA ARG A 117 4.55 -6.06 11.52
C ARG A 117 4.78 -4.84 10.66
N HIS A 118 4.78 -5.01 9.34
CA HIS A 118 5.06 -3.97 8.36
C HIS A 118 3.93 -3.90 7.35
N ILE A 119 3.67 -2.71 6.86
CA ILE A 119 2.72 -2.50 5.76
C ILE A 119 3.22 -3.29 4.54
N PRO A 120 2.39 -4.14 3.90
CA PRO A 120 2.82 -5.00 2.79
C PRO A 120 2.94 -4.23 1.46
N ILE A 121 3.37 -2.99 1.52
CA ILE A 121 3.63 -2.14 0.36
C ILE A 121 5.11 -1.80 0.36
N VAL A 122 5.83 -2.33 -0.63
CA VAL A 122 7.25 -2.07 -0.80
C VAL A 122 7.45 -1.10 -1.96
N PRO A 123 7.73 0.18 -1.67
CA PRO A 123 7.98 1.15 -2.73
C PRO A 123 9.37 0.90 -3.36
N VAL A 124 9.41 0.83 -4.69
CA VAL A 124 10.66 0.72 -5.45
C VAL A 124 10.96 2.05 -6.11
N TYR A 125 12.05 2.67 -5.70
CA TYR A 125 12.46 3.96 -6.22
C TYR A 125 13.65 3.78 -7.19
N GLY A 126 13.64 4.52 -8.31
CA GLY A 126 14.77 4.56 -9.22
C GLY A 126 15.95 5.36 -8.62
N LYS A 127 15.75 6.63 -8.34
CA LYS A 127 16.71 7.51 -7.69
C LYS A 127 15.99 8.38 -6.66
N ARG A 128 16.58 8.51 -5.45
CA ARG A 128 16.06 9.32 -4.34
C ARG A 128 17.05 10.40 -3.98
N TRP A 129 16.55 11.57 -3.67
CA TRP A 129 17.32 12.67 -3.06
C TRP A 129 16.40 13.56 -2.25
N TYR A 130 17.00 14.42 -1.44
CA TYR A 130 16.28 15.37 -0.61
C TYR A 130 16.58 16.79 -1.10
N ILE A 131 15.53 17.58 -1.31
CA ILE A 131 15.61 19.03 -1.60
C ILE A 131 14.71 19.71 -0.58
N ASP A 132 15.23 20.69 0.15
CA ASP A 132 14.49 21.43 1.18
C ASP A 132 13.76 20.53 2.20
N ASN A 133 14.44 19.49 2.67
CA ASN A 133 13.88 18.46 3.57
C ASN A 133 12.70 17.66 2.98
N MET A 134 12.38 17.84 1.70
CA MET A 134 11.37 17.07 1.01
C MET A 134 12.01 15.96 0.18
N GLU A 135 11.52 14.74 0.37
CA GLU A 135 11.95 13.60 -0.43
C GLU A 135 11.45 13.74 -1.86
N ARG A 136 12.38 13.64 -2.80
CA ARG A 136 12.11 13.59 -4.24
C ARG A 136 12.60 12.28 -4.82
N CYS A 137 11.78 11.66 -5.64
CA CYS A 137 12.16 10.43 -6.34
C CYS A 137 11.79 10.52 -7.81
N MET A 138 12.61 9.90 -8.67
CA MET A 138 12.31 9.76 -10.08
C MET A 138 12.95 8.49 -10.66
N GLY A 139 12.35 7.98 -11.74
CA GLY A 139 12.96 6.94 -12.56
C GLY A 139 14.03 7.48 -13.50
N HIS A 140 14.89 6.60 -14.00
CA HIS A 140 15.96 6.94 -14.97
C HIS A 140 15.41 7.56 -16.25
N VAL A 141 14.24 7.13 -16.71
CA VAL A 141 13.58 7.66 -17.92
C VAL A 141 13.39 9.16 -17.85
N ARG A 142 13.09 9.73 -16.67
CA ARG A 142 12.88 11.16 -16.52
C ARG A 142 14.13 11.97 -16.83
N LEU A 143 15.31 11.47 -16.50
CA LEU A 143 16.58 12.12 -16.80
C LEU A 143 16.90 12.12 -18.31
N CYS A 144 16.47 11.07 -19.02
CA CYS A 144 16.72 10.91 -20.46
C CYS A 144 15.65 11.58 -21.33
N LYS A 145 14.54 12.05 -20.73
CA LYS A 145 13.38 12.53 -21.49
C LYS A 145 13.70 13.71 -22.41
N ASP A 146 14.46 14.68 -21.92
CA ASP A 146 14.76 15.89 -22.69
C ASP A 146 15.77 15.63 -23.81
N ALA A 147 16.76 14.76 -23.55
CA ALA A 147 17.69 14.30 -24.57
C ALA A 147 16.96 13.52 -25.68
N GLN A 148 16.01 12.67 -25.31
CA GLN A 148 15.20 11.92 -26.26
C GLN A 148 14.29 12.84 -27.10
N ARG A 149 13.68 13.87 -26.47
CA ARG A 149 12.87 14.86 -27.18
C ARG A 149 13.72 15.64 -28.21
N LEU A 150 14.91 16.10 -27.80
CA LEU A 150 15.83 16.79 -28.68
C LEU A 150 16.22 15.90 -29.87
N LYS A 151 16.59 14.64 -29.61
CA LYS A 151 16.91 13.68 -30.67
C LYS A 151 15.73 13.50 -31.64
N ASN A 152 14.52 13.33 -31.15
CA ASN A 152 13.33 13.14 -31.99
C ASN A 152 13.08 14.39 -32.86
N MET A 153 13.20 15.58 -32.26
CA MET A 153 13.04 16.84 -32.99
C MET A 153 14.09 17.03 -34.10
N GLN A 154 15.36 16.68 -33.81
CA GLN A 154 16.43 16.78 -34.81
C GLN A 154 16.24 15.78 -35.95
N LEU A 155 15.82 14.54 -35.66
CA LEU A 155 15.54 13.53 -36.67
C LEU A 155 14.35 13.94 -37.56
N SER A 156 13.29 14.49 -37.00
CA SER A 156 12.15 14.99 -37.78
C SER A 156 12.58 16.13 -38.70
N LYS A 157 13.34 17.09 -38.18
CA LYS A 157 13.86 18.22 -38.97
C LYS A 157 14.79 17.78 -40.09
N LEU A 158 15.63 16.76 -39.83
CA LEU A 158 16.53 16.18 -40.84
C LEU A 158 15.75 15.49 -41.93
N GLY A 159 14.65 14.78 -41.59
CA GLY A 159 13.73 14.20 -42.56
C GLY A 159 13.05 15.24 -43.43
N GLU A 160 12.57 16.34 -42.83
CA GLU A 160 11.98 17.47 -43.57
C GLU A 160 12.99 18.10 -44.53
N LEU A 161 14.21 18.41 -44.07
CA LEU A 161 15.25 18.97 -44.90
C LEU A 161 15.62 18.05 -46.04
N SER A 162 15.70 16.74 -45.80
CA SER A 162 15.98 15.74 -46.84
C SER A 162 14.86 15.66 -47.89
N ALA A 163 13.62 15.78 -47.47
CA ALA A 163 12.46 15.78 -48.38
C ALA A 163 12.35 17.08 -49.17
N MET A 164 12.79 18.23 -48.60
CA MET A 164 12.75 19.53 -49.25
C MET A 164 13.99 19.82 -50.08
N SER A 165 15.08 19.06 -49.94
CA SER A 165 16.25 19.20 -50.78
C SER A 165 15.93 18.72 -52.18
N SER A 166 15.48 19.63 -53.06
CA SER A 166 15.42 19.39 -54.48
C SER A 166 16.85 19.15 -55.01
N VAL A 167 17.05 18.05 -55.71
CA VAL A 167 18.29 17.81 -56.42
C VAL A 167 18.26 18.70 -57.65
N GLU A 168 18.49 20.01 -57.49
CA GLU A 168 18.83 20.85 -58.63
C GLU A 168 20.22 20.46 -59.09
N LYS A 169 20.27 19.72 -60.17
CA LYS A 169 21.51 19.57 -60.93
C LYS A 169 21.73 20.90 -61.63
N PRO A 170 22.86 21.59 -61.40
CA PRO A 170 23.21 22.71 -62.24
C PRO A 170 23.41 22.22 -63.66
N ILE A 171 22.56 22.65 -64.59
CA ILE A 171 22.73 22.44 -66.02
C ILE A 171 23.81 23.43 -66.42
N LEU A 172 25.02 22.95 -66.72
CA LEU A 172 26.08 23.69 -67.38
C LEU A 172 25.84 23.72 -68.89
#